data_f2936125037c73b302a7a54a37bbd223
#
_entry.id   f2936125037c73b302a7a54a37bbd223
#
_cell.length_a   1.000
_cell.length_b   1.000
_cell.length_c   1.000
_cell.angle_alpha   90.00
_cell.angle_beta   90.00
_cell.angle_gamma   90.00
#
_symmetry.space_group_name_H-M   'P 1'
#
loop_
_entity.id
_entity.type
_entity.pdbx_description
1 polymer ?
#
loop_
_entity_poly.entity_id
_entity_poly.type
_entity_poly.pdbx_seq_one_letter_code
_entity_poly.pdbx_strand_id
1 'polypeptide(L)'
;MSSTPETHRPSRKRRLARATAAGLALWAAVAYLALPLFWRHEDRQGLAGRPMVTRTSNDIPGDPINFGLVGSEREVVCAFNAAGWSAANPVTLETSLRIIGSVALRRPYSAAPVSPLYYDGRREDLAFEKSEGGSADRRHHIRFWRVSDEESGQRPMWLGSASFDRGVGLSHYTLQVTHHIAPDLDAERDFVAAQLASAGMVESLREIAGVGPTLHGRNGGGDPYFTDGEAMVATLSPDCKERTEKTPSRESAPWQATFKDAIWSGLRRLLGAVS
;
A
#
# COMPACT_ATOMS: atom_id res chain seq x y z
N MET A 1 61.65 4.87 -47.20
CA MET A 1 61.13 3.62 -46.63
C MET A 1 60.05 4.02 -45.62
N SER A 2 58.79 3.94 -46.02
CA SER A 2 57.64 4.30 -45.14
C SER A 2 57.18 3.03 -44.53
N SER A 3 57.35 2.90 -43.22
CA SER A 3 56.83 1.78 -42.43
C SER A 3 55.37 2.05 -42.05
N THR A 4 54.44 1.32 -42.65
CA THR A 4 53.01 1.30 -42.29
C THR A 4 52.86 0.70 -40.89
N PRO A 5 52.14 1.32 -39.98
CA PRO A 5 51.93 0.74 -38.65
C PRO A 5 51.01 -0.47 -38.75
N GLU A 6 51.48 -1.62 -38.27
CA GLU A 6 50.74 -2.86 -38.15
C GLU A 6 49.61 -2.69 -37.06
N THR A 7 48.38 -2.59 -37.50
CA THR A 7 47.23 -2.54 -36.59
C THR A 7 46.97 -3.91 -35.99
N HIS A 8 47.48 -4.14 -34.79
CA HIS A 8 47.25 -5.36 -34.02
C HIS A 8 45.76 -5.53 -33.65
N ARG A 9 45.02 -6.35 -34.41
CA ARG A 9 43.64 -6.67 -34.09
C ARG A 9 43.59 -7.48 -32.78
N PRO A 10 42.80 -7.04 -31.75
CA PRO A 10 42.72 -7.74 -30.47
C PRO A 10 42.15 -9.15 -30.68
N SER A 11 42.68 -10.13 -29.95
CA SER A 11 42.23 -11.53 -30.01
C SER A 11 40.74 -11.66 -29.61
N ARG A 12 40.05 -12.68 -30.13
CA ARG A 12 38.63 -12.97 -29.85
C ARG A 12 38.34 -13.01 -28.31
N LYS A 13 39.27 -13.58 -27.53
CA LYS A 13 39.17 -13.62 -26.05
C LYS A 13 39.20 -12.23 -25.43
N ARG A 14 40.08 -11.33 -25.90
CA ARG A 14 40.14 -9.94 -25.43
C ARG A 14 38.90 -9.11 -25.81
N ARG A 15 38.32 -9.37 -27.00
CA ARG A 15 37.04 -8.73 -27.38
C ARG A 15 35.91 -9.19 -26.51
N LEU A 16 35.80 -10.49 -26.26
CA LEU A 16 34.76 -11.05 -25.36
C LEU A 16 34.90 -10.51 -23.92
N ALA A 17 36.11 -10.51 -23.36
CA ALA A 17 36.36 -9.96 -22.03
C ALA A 17 35.98 -8.46 -21.91
N ARG A 18 36.33 -7.66 -22.97
CA ARG A 18 35.91 -6.24 -22.99
C ARG A 18 34.39 -6.08 -23.09
N ALA A 19 33.73 -6.89 -23.92
CA ALA A 19 32.27 -6.85 -24.03
C ALA A 19 31.58 -7.25 -22.70
N THR A 20 32.07 -8.29 -22.02
CA THR A 20 31.56 -8.71 -20.70
C THR A 20 31.79 -7.60 -19.65
N ALA A 21 32.97 -7.02 -19.58
CA ALA A 21 33.28 -5.93 -18.66
C ALA A 21 32.43 -4.69 -18.94
N ALA A 22 32.18 -4.33 -20.19
CA ALA A 22 31.32 -3.25 -20.59
C ALA A 22 29.84 -3.54 -20.18
N GLY A 23 29.38 -4.77 -20.40
CA GLY A 23 28.04 -5.21 -19.98
C GLY A 23 27.84 -5.13 -18.46
N LEU A 24 28.82 -5.60 -17.69
CA LEU A 24 28.79 -5.50 -16.22
C LEU A 24 28.83 -4.06 -15.74
N ALA A 25 29.65 -3.21 -16.36
CA ALA A 25 29.71 -1.78 -16.02
C ALA A 25 28.37 -1.07 -16.34
N LEU A 26 27.77 -1.37 -17.49
CA LEU A 26 26.47 -0.83 -17.86
C LEU A 26 25.38 -1.30 -16.88
N TRP A 27 25.35 -2.59 -16.58
CA TRP A 27 24.44 -3.14 -15.59
C TRP A 27 24.59 -2.45 -14.24
N ALA A 28 25.81 -2.28 -13.75
CA ALA A 28 26.08 -1.60 -12.48
C ALA A 28 25.63 -0.13 -12.52
N ALA A 29 25.91 0.59 -13.62
CA ALA A 29 25.47 1.97 -13.78
C ALA A 29 23.94 2.09 -13.80
N VAL A 30 23.24 1.18 -14.48
CA VAL A 30 21.78 1.16 -14.50
C VAL A 30 21.21 0.79 -13.13
N ALA A 31 21.67 -0.31 -12.52
CA ALA A 31 21.11 -0.85 -11.30
C ALA A 31 21.40 0.00 -10.06
N TYR A 32 22.59 0.63 -9.98
CA TYR A 32 23.03 1.34 -8.76
C TYR A 32 23.02 2.87 -8.88
N LEU A 33 22.85 3.42 -10.09
CA LEU A 33 22.76 4.87 -10.29
C LEU A 33 21.44 5.28 -10.96
N ALA A 34 21.20 4.81 -12.19
CA ALA A 34 20.09 5.31 -13.00
C ALA A 34 18.72 4.96 -12.37
N LEU A 35 18.47 3.68 -12.06
CA LEU A 35 17.21 3.25 -11.47
C LEU A 35 16.96 3.84 -10.07
N PRO A 36 17.92 3.87 -9.12
CA PRO A 36 17.70 4.51 -7.84
C PRO A 36 17.42 6.00 -7.93
N LEU A 37 18.12 6.73 -8.84
CA LEU A 37 17.85 8.15 -9.06
C LEU A 37 16.48 8.39 -9.67
N PHE A 38 16.10 7.55 -10.64
CA PHE A 38 14.81 7.59 -11.28
C PHE A 38 13.68 7.37 -10.25
N TRP A 39 13.73 6.28 -9.48
CA TRP A 39 12.71 5.99 -8.47
C TRP A 39 12.63 7.06 -7.38
N ARG A 40 13.76 7.62 -6.95
CA ARG A 40 13.75 8.78 -6.05
C ARG A 40 13.01 9.99 -6.63
N HIS A 41 13.11 10.19 -7.93
CA HIS A 41 12.42 11.29 -8.60
C HIS A 41 10.91 11.05 -8.60
N GLU A 42 10.48 9.86 -8.99
CA GLU A 42 9.07 9.47 -9.00
C GLU A 42 8.44 9.52 -7.59
N ASP A 43 9.12 8.98 -6.57
CA ASP A 43 8.65 9.00 -5.19
C ASP A 43 8.40 10.42 -4.69
N ARG A 44 9.27 11.38 -5.04
CA ARG A 44 9.07 12.78 -4.66
C ARG A 44 7.85 13.43 -5.33
N GLN A 45 7.53 13.02 -6.53
CA GLN A 45 6.35 13.51 -7.24
C GLN A 45 5.06 12.88 -6.71
N GLY A 46 5.12 11.62 -6.25
CA GLY A 46 3.96 10.90 -5.75
C GLY A 46 3.41 11.47 -4.44
N LEU A 47 4.21 11.53 -3.40
CA LEU A 47 3.78 11.89 -2.05
C LEU A 47 4.62 12.99 -1.39
N ALA A 48 5.32 13.80 -2.16
CA ALA A 48 6.08 14.97 -1.67
C ALA A 48 7.07 14.65 -0.53
N GLY A 49 7.69 13.45 -0.56
CA GLY A 49 8.67 13.03 0.44
C GLY A 49 8.07 12.67 1.81
N ARG A 50 6.77 12.41 1.89
CA ARG A 50 6.10 11.99 3.12
C ARG A 50 6.50 10.56 3.51
N PRO A 51 6.44 10.20 4.80
CA PRO A 51 6.63 8.83 5.23
C PRO A 51 5.63 7.88 4.55
N MET A 52 6.09 6.70 4.12
CA MET A 52 5.24 5.71 3.47
C MET A 52 4.89 4.51 4.36
N VAL A 53 5.31 4.55 5.62
CA VAL A 53 5.05 3.50 6.61
C VAL A 53 4.55 4.17 7.89
N THR A 54 3.50 3.62 8.46
CA THR A 54 2.95 4.03 9.75
C THR A 54 3.82 3.53 10.91
N ARG A 55 3.50 3.92 12.12
CA ARG A 55 4.17 3.41 13.34
C ARG A 55 3.14 2.97 14.36
N THR A 56 3.50 1.96 15.14
CA THR A 56 2.73 1.56 16.32
C THR A 56 2.94 2.56 17.47
N SER A 57 2.16 2.41 18.55
CA SER A 57 2.37 3.18 19.80
C SER A 57 3.75 2.96 20.45
N ASN A 58 4.44 1.89 20.09
CA ASN A 58 5.80 1.56 20.56
C ASN A 58 6.88 1.99 19.55
N ASP A 59 6.54 2.87 18.60
CA ASP A 59 7.43 3.35 17.54
C ASP A 59 8.00 2.27 16.62
N ILE A 60 7.40 1.07 16.61
CA ILE A 60 7.75 0.01 15.66
C ILE A 60 7.12 0.35 14.31
N PRO A 61 7.82 0.16 13.17
CA PRO A 61 7.21 0.32 11.84
C PRO A 61 5.94 -0.53 11.73
N GLY A 62 4.84 0.14 11.36
CA GLY A 62 3.52 -0.48 11.20
C GLY A 62 3.22 -0.89 9.76
N ASP A 63 1.95 -0.79 9.39
CA ASP A 63 1.50 -1.10 8.04
C ASP A 63 1.90 0.04 7.07
N PRO A 64 2.24 -0.26 5.81
CA PRO A 64 2.56 0.76 4.83
C PRO A 64 1.32 1.54 4.38
N ILE A 65 1.54 2.75 3.88
CA ILE A 65 0.53 3.53 3.16
C ILE A 65 0.36 2.91 1.77
N ASN A 66 -0.81 2.39 1.49
CA ASN A 66 -1.15 1.74 0.23
C ASN A 66 -2.45 2.28 -0.39
N PHE A 67 -3.11 3.25 0.27
CA PHE A 67 -4.34 3.85 -0.21
C PHE A 67 -4.34 5.38 -0.01
N GLY A 68 -5.14 6.08 -0.80
CA GLY A 68 -5.39 7.50 -0.63
C GLY A 68 -6.79 7.88 -1.09
N LEU A 69 -7.30 8.99 -0.58
CA LEU A 69 -8.58 9.56 -0.98
C LEU A 69 -8.45 11.06 -1.24
N VAL A 70 -9.23 11.54 -2.19
CA VAL A 70 -9.46 12.98 -2.42
C VAL A 70 -10.93 13.25 -2.20
N GLY A 71 -11.26 14.01 -1.15
CA GLY A 71 -12.63 14.33 -0.77
C GLY A 71 -12.74 14.87 0.65
N SER A 72 -13.86 15.53 0.95
CA SER A 72 -14.18 15.98 2.31
C SER A 72 -14.38 14.80 3.26
N GLU A 73 -14.25 15.02 4.56
CA GLU A 73 -14.52 14.00 5.58
C GLU A 73 -15.92 13.40 5.43
N ARG A 74 -16.92 14.24 5.15
CA ARG A 74 -18.29 13.79 4.90
C ARG A 74 -18.37 12.82 3.72
N GLU A 75 -17.67 13.10 2.63
CA GLU A 75 -17.65 12.24 1.44
C GLU A 75 -16.94 10.91 1.74
N VAL A 76 -15.87 10.93 2.53
CA VAL A 76 -15.21 9.70 2.98
C VAL A 76 -16.17 8.82 3.79
N VAL A 77 -16.82 9.39 4.80
CA VAL A 77 -17.79 8.64 5.62
C VAL A 77 -18.95 8.11 4.79
N CYS A 78 -19.50 8.94 3.88
CA CYS A 78 -20.56 8.50 2.97
C CYS A 78 -20.10 7.33 2.07
N ALA A 79 -18.92 7.42 1.48
CA ALA A 79 -18.43 6.42 0.54
C ALA A 79 -18.24 5.06 1.22
N PHE A 80 -17.66 5.04 2.41
CA PHE A 80 -17.47 3.80 3.17
C PHE A 80 -18.80 3.22 3.66
N ASN A 81 -19.72 4.05 4.14
CA ASN A 81 -21.06 3.58 4.52
C ASN A 81 -21.83 3.00 3.34
N ALA A 82 -21.80 3.66 2.16
CA ALA A 82 -22.44 3.16 0.95
C ALA A 82 -21.82 1.82 0.47
N ALA A 83 -20.51 1.63 0.68
CA ALA A 83 -19.82 0.37 0.39
C ALA A 83 -20.03 -0.70 1.48
N GLY A 84 -20.83 -0.42 2.52
CA GLY A 84 -21.16 -1.37 3.59
C GLY A 84 -20.04 -1.56 4.60
N TRP A 85 -19.20 -0.54 4.79
CA TRP A 85 -18.20 -0.48 5.85
C TRP A 85 -18.77 0.25 7.07
N SER A 86 -18.27 -0.09 8.24
CA SER A 86 -18.63 0.55 9.51
C SER A 86 -17.44 1.35 10.04
N ALA A 87 -17.71 2.50 10.67
CA ALA A 87 -16.66 3.19 11.42
C ALA A 87 -16.20 2.32 12.59
N ALA A 88 -14.88 2.17 12.75
CA ALA A 88 -14.30 1.39 13.82
C ALA A 88 -14.46 2.13 15.17
N ASN A 89 -14.83 1.41 16.22
CA ASN A 89 -14.92 1.97 17.56
C ASN A 89 -13.54 2.27 18.16
N PRO A 90 -13.41 3.26 19.05
CA PRO A 90 -12.19 3.45 19.82
C PRO A 90 -11.79 2.20 20.61
N VAL A 91 -10.50 1.94 20.77
CA VAL A 91 -10.00 0.86 21.62
C VAL A 91 -10.22 1.22 23.09
N THR A 92 -11.10 0.48 23.76
CA THR A 92 -11.39 0.59 25.20
C THR A 92 -11.40 -0.80 25.83
N LEU A 93 -11.41 -0.90 27.14
CA LEU A 93 -11.55 -2.19 27.83
C LEU A 93 -12.85 -2.89 27.41
N GLU A 94 -13.95 -2.15 27.31
CA GLU A 94 -15.26 -2.68 26.91
C GLU A 94 -15.22 -3.24 25.48
N THR A 95 -14.67 -2.47 24.50
CA THR A 95 -14.58 -2.92 23.12
C THR A 95 -13.62 -4.09 22.96
N SER A 96 -12.53 -4.16 23.74
CA SER A 96 -11.63 -5.30 23.79
C SER A 96 -12.31 -6.57 24.31
N LEU A 97 -13.12 -6.45 25.37
CA LEU A 97 -13.92 -7.57 25.88
C LEU A 97 -14.99 -8.03 24.89
N ARG A 98 -15.58 -7.10 24.11
CA ARG A 98 -16.52 -7.45 23.04
C ARG A 98 -15.83 -8.22 21.90
N ILE A 99 -14.60 -7.87 21.53
CA ILE A 99 -13.82 -8.64 20.55
C ILE A 99 -13.60 -10.07 21.06
N ILE A 100 -13.13 -10.24 22.30
CA ILE A 100 -12.91 -11.55 22.90
C ILE A 100 -14.21 -12.37 22.87
N GLY A 101 -15.33 -11.77 23.27
CA GLY A 101 -16.65 -12.41 23.20
C GLY A 101 -17.09 -12.76 21.78
N SER A 102 -16.85 -11.86 20.81
CA SER A 102 -17.17 -12.10 19.40
C SER A 102 -16.38 -13.27 18.84
N VAL A 103 -15.07 -13.31 19.07
CA VAL A 103 -14.19 -14.41 18.63
C VAL A 103 -14.57 -15.73 19.30
N ALA A 104 -14.75 -15.74 20.64
CA ALA A 104 -15.07 -16.95 21.40
C ALA A 104 -16.45 -17.54 21.04
N LEU A 105 -17.43 -16.68 20.78
CA LEU A 105 -18.80 -17.07 20.47
C LEU A 105 -19.13 -17.10 18.97
N ARG A 106 -18.14 -16.78 18.11
CA ARG A 106 -18.29 -16.64 16.65
C ARG A 106 -19.46 -15.74 16.27
N ARG A 107 -19.59 -14.59 16.94
CA ARG A 107 -20.62 -13.59 16.69
C ARG A 107 -20.03 -12.37 15.99
N PRO A 108 -20.73 -11.75 15.02
CA PRO A 108 -20.27 -10.56 14.36
C PRO A 108 -20.15 -9.37 15.32
N TYR A 109 -19.11 -8.57 15.17
CA TYR A 109 -18.95 -7.28 15.84
C TYR A 109 -18.52 -6.25 14.78
N SER A 110 -19.50 -5.62 14.15
CA SER A 110 -19.35 -4.79 12.95
C SER A 110 -18.69 -3.43 13.18
N ALA A 111 -18.32 -3.09 14.39
CA ALA A 111 -17.60 -1.87 14.75
C ALA A 111 -16.44 -2.19 15.70
N ALA A 112 -15.78 -3.35 15.50
CA ALA A 112 -14.70 -3.77 16.38
C ALA A 112 -13.51 -2.81 16.28
N PRO A 113 -12.87 -2.42 17.39
CA PRO A 113 -11.76 -1.49 17.36
C PRO A 113 -10.53 -2.09 16.64
N VAL A 114 -9.81 -1.23 15.96
CA VAL A 114 -8.49 -1.53 15.38
C VAL A 114 -7.39 -0.94 16.27
N SER A 115 -6.23 -1.61 16.37
CA SER A 115 -5.10 -1.09 17.13
C SER A 115 -4.65 0.24 16.53
N PRO A 116 -4.38 1.29 17.34
CA PRO A 116 -4.00 2.59 16.81
C PRO A 116 -2.67 2.53 16.09
N LEU A 117 -2.61 3.21 14.95
CA LEU A 117 -1.38 3.48 14.22
C LEU A 117 -1.13 5.00 14.18
N TYR A 118 0.11 5.34 14.00
CA TYR A 118 0.56 6.73 13.96
C TYR A 118 1.21 7.00 12.62
N TYR A 119 0.86 8.12 12.03
CA TYR A 119 1.45 8.62 10.81
C TYR A 119 1.89 10.07 11.03
N ASP A 120 3.15 10.36 10.77
CA ASP A 120 3.74 11.68 11.02
C ASP A 120 3.44 12.19 12.46
N GLY A 121 3.57 11.29 13.45
CA GLY A 121 3.35 11.60 14.88
C GLY A 121 1.88 11.73 15.30
N ARG A 122 0.92 11.58 14.40
CA ARG A 122 -0.52 11.70 14.69
C ARG A 122 -1.19 10.33 14.59
N ARG A 123 -2.14 10.08 15.49
CA ARG A 123 -3.06 8.95 15.39
C ARG A 123 -3.96 9.11 14.17
N GLU A 124 -4.50 8.01 13.65
CA GLU A 124 -5.50 8.01 12.58
C GLU A 124 -6.69 8.94 12.91
N ASP A 125 -7.12 9.70 11.90
CA ASP A 125 -8.29 10.59 12.01
C ASP A 125 -9.59 9.80 11.79
N LEU A 126 -9.58 8.83 10.87
CA LEU A 126 -10.70 7.95 10.57
C LEU A 126 -10.23 6.50 10.47
N ALA A 127 -11.08 5.57 10.88
CA ALA A 127 -10.88 4.15 10.68
C ALA A 127 -12.19 3.47 10.31
N PHE A 128 -12.14 2.55 9.36
CA PHE A 128 -13.28 1.76 8.92
C PHE A 128 -12.93 0.29 8.93
N GLU A 129 -13.95 -0.53 9.13
CA GLU A 129 -13.86 -1.97 9.05
C GLU A 129 -15.05 -2.58 8.34
N LYS A 130 -14.84 -3.78 7.78
CA LYS A 130 -15.87 -4.62 7.20
C LYS A 130 -15.58 -6.07 7.56
N SER A 131 -16.47 -6.67 8.35
CA SER A 131 -16.31 -8.04 8.79
C SER A 131 -16.47 -9.02 7.62
N GLU A 132 -15.63 -10.06 7.59
CA GLU A 132 -15.77 -11.20 6.72
C GLU A 132 -16.25 -12.41 7.54
N GLY A 133 -17.49 -12.85 7.31
CA GLY A 133 -18.08 -13.97 8.03
C GLY A 133 -18.73 -13.60 9.36
N GLY A 134 -18.72 -14.54 10.31
CA GLY A 134 -19.52 -14.50 11.51
C GLY A 134 -18.81 -14.02 12.79
N SER A 135 -17.58 -13.53 12.72
CA SER A 135 -16.84 -13.09 13.90
C SER A 135 -15.87 -11.94 13.59
N ALA A 136 -15.35 -11.28 14.63
CA ALA A 136 -14.46 -10.12 14.49
C ALA A 136 -12.98 -10.49 14.25
N ASP A 137 -12.66 -11.77 14.12
CA ASP A 137 -11.29 -12.24 13.89
C ASP A 137 -10.86 -12.12 12.41
N ARG A 138 -11.83 -12.07 11.49
CA ARG A 138 -11.60 -11.88 10.06
C ARG A 138 -12.32 -10.64 9.57
N ARG A 139 -11.55 -9.63 9.15
CA ARG A 139 -12.12 -8.36 8.70
C ARG A 139 -11.17 -7.58 7.82
N HIS A 140 -11.73 -6.87 6.88
CA HIS A 140 -11.08 -5.80 6.17
C HIS A 140 -11.02 -4.56 7.06
N HIS A 141 -9.92 -3.85 7.11
CA HIS A 141 -9.83 -2.59 7.82
C HIS A 141 -8.92 -1.60 7.11
N ILE A 142 -9.22 -0.31 7.27
CA ILE A 142 -8.44 0.77 6.72
C ILE A 142 -8.44 1.94 7.69
N ARG A 143 -7.30 2.61 7.80
CA ARG A 143 -7.11 3.83 8.59
C ARG A 143 -6.70 4.97 7.69
N PHE A 144 -7.13 6.18 8.04
CA PHE A 144 -6.84 7.37 7.27
C PHE A 144 -6.27 8.49 8.12
N TRP A 145 -5.35 9.23 7.52
CA TRP A 145 -4.76 10.46 8.04
C TRP A 145 -4.98 11.57 7.03
N ARG A 146 -5.57 12.68 7.46
CA ARG A 146 -5.74 13.87 6.63
C ARG A 146 -4.40 14.56 6.46
N VAL A 147 -3.95 14.72 5.23
CA VAL A 147 -2.61 15.25 4.90
C VAL A 147 -2.63 16.59 4.18
N SER A 148 -3.81 17.06 3.74
CA SER A 148 -4.01 18.42 3.24
C SER A 148 -5.36 18.94 3.69
N ASP A 149 -5.43 20.25 3.89
CA ASP A 149 -6.63 20.99 4.28
C ASP A 149 -7.27 21.70 3.09
N GLU A 150 -8.53 22.14 3.26
CA GLU A 150 -9.31 22.88 2.27
C GLU A 150 -8.79 24.32 2.03
N GLU A 151 -7.83 24.79 2.82
CA GLU A 151 -7.32 26.19 2.79
C GLU A 151 -6.77 26.61 1.44
N SER A 152 -6.41 25.68 0.56
CA SER A 152 -5.92 25.96 -0.79
C SER A 152 -7.00 25.96 -1.88
N GLY A 153 -8.28 25.83 -1.52
CA GLY A 153 -9.39 25.64 -2.47
C GLY A 153 -9.37 24.30 -3.20
N GLN A 154 -8.49 23.38 -2.78
CA GLN A 154 -8.44 22.01 -3.26
C GLN A 154 -9.20 21.08 -2.29
N ARG A 155 -9.76 20.00 -2.82
CA ARG A 155 -10.41 18.98 -1.97
C ARG A 155 -9.37 18.33 -1.07
N PRO A 156 -9.70 18.07 0.22
CA PRO A 156 -8.79 17.44 1.15
C PRO A 156 -8.24 16.12 0.65
N MET A 157 -6.97 15.83 0.96
CA MET A 157 -6.33 14.57 0.66
C MET A 157 -6.12 13.78 1.95
N TRP A 158 -6.38 12.50 1.88
CA TRP A 158 -6.19 11.51 2.94
C TRP A 158 -5.23 10.44 2.46
N LEU A 159 -4.31 10.04 3.32
CA LEU A 159 -3.50 8.84 3.11
C LEU A 159 -4.01 7.73 4.01
N GLY A 160 -4.01 6.53 3.50
CA GLY A 160 -4.60 5.38 4.17
C GLY A 160 -3.70 4.15 4.15
N SER A 161 -3.92 3.31 5.15
CA SER A 161 -3.32 1.98 5.27
C SER A 161 -4.43 0.95 5.38
N ALA A 162 -4.56 0.12 4.34
CA ALA A 162 -5.53 -0.95 4.24
C ALA A 162 -4.86 -2.30 4.48
N SER A 163 -5.46 -3.14 5.30
CA SER A 163 -5.02 -4.51 5.54
C SER A 163 -6.20 -5.41 5.93
N PHE A 164 -6.04 -6.72 5.69
CA PHE A 164 -7.03 -7.73 6.04
C PHE A 164 -6.56 -8.54 7.26
N ASP A 165 -7.35 -8.53 8.33
CA ASP A 165 -7.14 -9.36 9.51
C ASP A 165 -7.62 -10.78 9.23
N ARG A 166 -6.73 -11.76 9.33
CA ARG A 166 -7.03 -13.19 9.12
C ARG A 166 -7.27 -13.98 10.40
N GLY A 167 -7.03 -13.36 11.55
CA GLY A 167 -7.21 -13.98 12.84
C GLY A 167 -6.60 -13.19 13.99
N VAL A 168 -6.82 -13.64 15.20
CA VAL A 168 -6.29 -13.07 16.45
C VAL A 168 -5.18 -13.97 17.00
N GLY A 169 -4.10 -13.38 17.49
CA GLY A 169 -3.00 -14.09 18.10
C GLY A 169 -2.09 -13.19 18.94
N LEU A 170 -0.83 -13.59 19.11
CA LEU A 170 0.16 -12.82 19.85
C LEU A 170 1.15 -12.16 18.89
N SER A 171 1.42 -10.89 19.12
CA SER A 171 2.45 -10.15 18.38
C SER A 171 3.80 -10.85 18.48
N HIS A 172 4.49 -11.00 17.35
CA HIS A 172 5.83 -11.57 17.29
C HIS A 172 6.89 -10.70 17.98
N TYR A 173 6.60 -9.40 18.19
CA TYR A 173 7.53 -8.47 18.81
C TYR A 173 7.26 -8.23 20.28
N THR A 174 5.98 -8.16 20.69
CA THR A 174 5.62 -7.69 22.04
C THR A 174 4.86 -8.72 22.87
N LEU A 175 4.45 -9.85 22.26
CA LEU A 175 3.57 -10.87 22.85
C LEU A 175 2.20 -10.33 23.28
N GLN A 176 1.85 -9.13 22.90
CA GLN A 176 0.50 -8.57 23.13
C GLN A 176 -0.50 -9.24 22.20
N VAL A 177 -1.74 -9.34 22.63
CA VAL A 177 -2.83 -9.81 21.77
C VAL A 177 -3.03 -8.82 20.62
N THR A 178 -3.01 -9.32 19.40
CA THR A 178 -3.15 -8.54 18.16
C THR A 178 -3.87 -9.36 17.10
N HIS A 179 -4.27 -8.69 16.02
CA HIS A 179 -4.71 -9.36 14.82
C HIS A 179 -3.52 -9.64 13.91
N HIS A 180 -3.55 -10.77 13.25
CA HIS A 180 -2.58 -11.15 12.21
C HIS A 180 -3.12 -10.79 10.85
N ILE A 181 -2.35 -10.02 10.08
CA ILE A 181 -2.75 -9.59 8.74
C ILE A 181 -2.48 -10.65 7.68
N ALA A 182 -3.21 -10.57 6.58
CA ALA A 182 -2.88 -11.31 5.37
C ALA A 182 -1.63 -10.70 4.71
N PRO A 183 -0.79 -11.54 4.08
CA PRO A 183 0.49 -11.08 3.55
C PRO A 183 0.36 -10.24 2.26
N ASP A 184 -0.70 -10.37 1.49
CA ASP A 184 -0.92 -9.65 0.23
C ASP A 184 -1.62 -8.32 0.50
N LEU A 185 -0.85 -7.23 0.62
CA LEU A 185 -1.41 -5.91 0.88
C LEU A 185 -2.02 -5.27 -0.38
N ASP A 186 -1.56 -5.67 -1.57
CA ASP A 186 -2.09 -5.16 -2.82
C ASP A 186 -3.52 -5.67 -3.05
N ALA A 187 -3.76 -6.94 -2.69
CA ALA A 187 -5.10 -7.52 -2.77
C ALA A 187 -6.11 -6.76 -1.90
N GLU A 188 -5.70 -6.33 -0.70
CA GLU A 188 -6.56 -5.54 0.16
C GLU A 188 -6.77 -4.11 -0.35
N ARG A 189 -5.72 -3.45 -0.83
CA ARG A 189 -5.81 -2.15 -1.51
C ARG A 189 -6.84 -2.19 -2.65
N ASP A 190 -6.71 -3.19 -3.52
CA ASP A 190 -7.55 -3.33 -4.69
C ASP A 190 -8.99 -3.70 -4.32
N PHE A 191 -9.17 -4.48 -3.24
CA PHE A 191 -10.49 -4.78 -2.69
C PHE A 191 -11.21 -3.51 -2.23
N VAL A 192 -10.54 -2.64 -1.45
CA VAL A 192 -11.12 -1.37 -1.00
C VAL A 192 -11.54 -0.51 -2.20
N ALA A 193 -10.64 -0.35 -3.19
CA ALA A 193 -10.94 0.41 -4.40
C ALA A 193 -12.17 -0.14 -5.14
N ALA A 194 -12.26 -1.45 -5.31
CA ALA A 194 -13.37 -2.12 -5.97
C ALA A 194 -14.70 -1.96 -5.21
N GLN A 195 -14.67 -2.03 -3.87
CA GLN A 195 -15.86 -1.84 -3.05
C GLN A 195 -16.43 -0.42 -3.18
N LEU A 196 -15.57 0.60 -3.07
CA LEU A 196 -15.96 2.00 -3.22
C LEU A 196 -16.48 2.31 -4.64
N ALA A 197 -15.82 1.76 -5.66
CA ALA A 197 -16.25 1.89 -7.06
C ALA A 197 -17.62 1.22 -7.30
N SER A 198 -17.80 0.00 -6.79
CA SER A 198 -19.08 -0.74 -6.92
C SER A 198 -20.24 -0.04 -6.21
N ALA A 199 -19.96 0.70 -5.15
CA ALA A 199 -20.92 1.56 -4.48
C ALA A 199 -21.21 2.88 -5.24
N GLY A 200 -20.56 3.12 -6.38
CA GLY A 200 -20.74 4.34 -7.17
C GLY A 200 -20.14 5.60 -6.53
N MET A 201 -19.22 5.44 -5.57
CA MET A 201 -18.69 6.56 -4.78
C MET A 201 -17.33 7.06 -5.28
N VAL A 202 -16.83 6.58 -6.40
CA VAL A 202 -15.52 6.95 -6.97
C VAL A 202 -15.65 7.52 -8.35
N GLU A 203 -15.06 8.70 -8.57
CA GLU A 203 -14.98 9.35 -9.88
C GLU A 203 -13.79 8.83 -10.70
N SER A 204 -12.61 8.78 -10.06
CA SER A 204 -11.38 8.35 -10.70
C SER A 204 -10.48 7.57 -9.75
N LEU A 205 -9.66 6.71 -10.33
CA LEU A 205 -8.60 5.96 -9.66
C LEU A 205 -7.27 6.26 -10.35
N ARG A 206 -6.23 6.50 -9.56
CA ARG A 206 -4.85 6.62 -10.04
C ARG A 206 -3.88 5.92 -9.10
N GLU A 207 -2.85 5.37 -9.65
CA GLU A 207 -1.74 4.79 -8.88
C GLU A 207 -0.64 5.83 -8.68
N ILE A 208 -0.07 5.85 -7.49
CA ILE A 208 1.08 6.69 -7.14
C ILE A 208 2.15 5.84 -6.47
N ALA A 209 3.40 6.29 -6.57
CA ALA A 209 4.49 5.64 -5.86
C ALA A 209 4.25 5.64 -4.34
N GLY A 210 4.49 4.50 -3.73
CA GLY A 210 4.34 4.26 -2.29
C GLY A 210 5.64 3.82 -1.65
N VAL A 211 5.57 2.83 -0.77
CA VAL A 211 6.73 2.32 -0.02
C VAL A 211 7.81 1.68 -0.91
N GLY A 212 7.47 1.36 -2.14
CA GLY A 212 8.30 0.61 -3.07
C GLY A 212 8.15 -0.91 -2.92
N PRO A 213 8.52 -1.68 -3.97
CA PRO A 213 8.35 -3.13 -3.99
C PRO A 213 9.01 -3.81 -2.79
N THR A 214 8.24 -4.64 -2.08
CA THR A 214 8.68 -5.31 -0.87
C THR A 214 8.23 -6.77 -0.88
N LEU A 215 9.19 -7.70 -0.93
CA LEU A 215 8.92 -9.16 -0.92
C LEU A 215 8.74 -9.72 0.50
N HIS A 216 9.44 -9.15 1.48
CA HIS A 216 9.53 -9.65 2.85
C HIS A 216 9.47 -8.51 3.86
N GLY A 217 8.42 -7.69 3.77
CA GLY A 217 8.12 -6.69 4.79
C GLY A 217 7.57 -7.34 6.06
N ARG A 218 7.61 -6.60 7.17
CA ARG A 218 6.93 -6.98 8.41
C ARG A 218 6.18 -5.79 8.96
N ASN A 219 4.94 -6.03 9.38
CA ASN A 219 4.11 -5.01 10.02
C ASN A 219 4.48 -4.81 11.49
N GLY A 220 3.75 -3.95 12.18
CA GLY A 220 3.97 -3.64 13.60
C GLY A 220 3.73 -4.81 14.56
N GLY A 221 2.98 -5.84 14.16
CA GLY A 221 2.80 -7.10 14.87
C GLY A 221 3.87 -8.14 14.55
N GLY A 222 4.72 -7.89 13.56
CA GLY A 222 5.74 -8.82 13.07
C GLY A 222 5.25 -9.77 11.99
N ASP A 223 4.02 -9.61 11.48
CA ASP A 223 3.50 -10.41 10.39
C ASP A 223 4.23 -10.10 9.08
N PRO A 224 4.59 -11.11 8.29
CA PRO A 224 5.19 -10.89 6.99
C PRO A 224 4.15 -10.33 6.01
N TYR A 225 4.60 -9.42 5.14
CA TYR A 225 3.80 -8.95 4.00
C TYR A 225 4.65 -8.77 2.75
N PHE A 226 3.97 -8.71 1.61
CA PHE A 226 4.55 -8.29 0.34
C PHE A 226 3.61 -7.28 -0.35
N THR A 227 4.19 -6.42 -1.19
CA THR A 227 3.48 -5.40 -1.94
C THR A 227 4.29 -4.99 -3.17
N ASP A 228 3.61 -4.56 -4.25
CA ASP A 228 4.21 -3.86 -5.38
C ASP A 228 4.75 -2.48 -4.98
N GLY A 229 4.33 -2.00 -3.80
CA GLY A 229 4.76 -0.75 -3.18
C GLY A 229 4.07 0.48 -3.72
N GLU A 230 2.98 0.34 -4.45
CA GLU A 230 2.17 1.45 -4.93
C GLU A 230 0.98 1.72 -4.03
N ALA A 231 0.49 2.96 -4.06
CA ALA A 231 -0.74 3.35 -3.39
C ALA A 231 -1.81 3.73 -4.43
N MET A 232 -3.05 3.26 -4.22
CA MET A 232 -4.19 3.62 -5.04
C MET A 232 -4.87 4.87 -4.46
N VAL A 233 -4.97 5.93 -5.24
CA VAL A 233 -5.70 7.15 -4.86
C VAL A 233 -7.04 7.17 -5.56
N ALA A 234 -8.13 7.22 -4.77
CA ALA A 234 -9.48 7.35 -5.26
C ALA A 234 -9.99 8.79 -5.05
N THR A 235 -10.44 9.44 -6.14
CA THR A 235 -11.18 10.68 -6.04
C THR A 235 -12.66 10.36 -5.82
N LEU A 236 -13.21 10.81 -4.69
CA LEU A 236 -14.59 10.49 -4.31
C LEU A 236 -15.61 11.33 -5.10
N SER A 237 -16.80 10.80 -5.26
CA SER A 237 -17.93 11.54 -5.81
C SER A 237 -18.32 12.69 -4.89
N PRO A 238 -18.51 13.92 -5.41
CA PRO A 238 -18.86 15.07 -4.60
C PRO A 238 -20.26 14.93 -3.99
N ASP A 239 -20.45 15.58 -2.85
CA ASP A 239 -21.74 15.70 -2.17
C ASP A 239 -22.41 14.36 -1.82
N CYS A 240 -21.65 13.30 -1.65
CA CYS A 240 -22.17 11.96 -1.36
C CYS A 240 -23.15 11.43 -2.44
N LYS A 241 -23.02 11.86 -3.67
CA LYS A 241 -23.88 11.38 -4.76
C LYS A 241 -23.38 10.07 -5.32
N GLU A 242 -24.23 9.06 -5.29
CA GLU A 242 -23.98 7.81 -6.00
C GLU A 242 -24.00 8.08 -7.52
N ARG A 243 -22.94 7.61 -8.20
CA ARG A 243 -22.84 7.70 -9.66
C ARG A 243 -23.65 6.59 -10.32
N THR A 244 -24.34 6.94 -11.38
CA THR A 244 -25.04 5.96 -12.22
C THR A 244 -24.05 5.02 -12.90
N GLU A 245 -22.93 5.56 -13.39
CA GLU A 245 -21.84 4.79 -13.94
C GLU A 245 -20.86 4.42 -12.82
N LYS A 246 -20.82 3.12 -12.48
CA LYS A 246 -20.01 2.59 -11.38
C LYS A 246 -18.56 2.28 -11.77
N THR A 247 -18.21 2.43 -13.04
CA THR A 247 -16.84 2.30 -13.52
C THR A 247 -16.13 3.63 -13.36
N PRO A 248 -15.18 3.78 -12.44
CA PRO A 248 -14.41 5.01 -12.32
C PRO A 248 -13.48 5.18 -13.52
N SER A 249 -13.19 6.43 -13.88
CA SER A 249 -12.12 6.70 -14.83
C SER A 249 -10.78 6.24 -14.20
N ARG A 250 -9.95 5.55 -15.00
CA ARG A 250 -8.59 5.22 -14.59
C ARG A 250 -7.64 6.15 -15.30
N GLU A 251 -6.84 6.88 -14.52
CA GLU A 251 -5.67 7.55 -15.08
C GLU A 251 -4.65 6.48 -15.45
N SER A 252 -4.08 6.61 -16.65
CA SER A 252 -3.04 5.67 -17.11
C SER A 252 -1.87 5.71 -16.14
N ALA A 253 -1.55 4.57 -15.56
CA ALA A 253 -0.32 4.44 -14.78
C ALA A 253 0.87 4.83 -15.67
N PRO A 254 1.87 5.55 -15.15
CA PRO A 254 3.10 5.81 -15.90
C PRO A 254 3.68 4.49 -16.42
N TRP A 255 4.25 4.50 -17.64
CA TRP A 255 4.79 3.26 -18.23
C TRP A 255 5.84 2.57 -17.33
N GLN A 256 6.50 3.35 -16.49
CA GLN A 256 7.49 2.90 -15.51
C GLN A 256 6.85 2.03 -14.43
N ALA A 257 5.69 2.43 -13.90
CA ALA A 257 4.91 1.63 -12.96
C ALA A 257 4.47 0.32 -13.63
N THR A 258 3.87 0.40 -14.81
CA THR A 258 3.46 -0.79 -15.58
C THR A 258 4.62 -1.76 -15.83
N PHE A 259 5.81 -1.24 -16.15
CA PHE A 259 7.01 -2.06 -16.35
C PHE A 259 7.49 -2.70 -15.04
N LYS A 260 7.51 -1.94 -13.95
CA LYS A 260 7.84 -2.42 -12.61
C LYS A 260 6.90 -3.55 -12.19
N ASP A 261 5.59 -3.37 -12.38
CA ASP A 261 4.58 -4.36 -12.02
C ASP A 261 4.69 -5.65 -12.82
N ALA A 262 5.03 -5.54 -14.10
CA ALA A 262 5.29 -6.72 -14.92
C ALA A 262 6.48 -7.54 -14.41
N ILE A 263 7.57 -6.88 -13.99
CA ILE A 263 8.71 -7.55 -13.37
C ILE A 263 8.31 -8.13 -12.01
N TRP A 264 7.64 -7.35 -11.17
CA TRP A 264 7.23 -7.73 -9.84
C TRP A 264 6.31 -8.95 -9.83
N SER A 265 5.28 -8.92 -10.66
CA SER A 265 4.35 -10.04 -10.81
C SER A 265 5.01 -11.29 -11.40
N GLY A 266 6.02 -11.12 -12.26
CA GLY A 266 6.87 -12.20 -12.75
C GLY A 266 7.71 -12.82 -11.63
N LEU A 267 8.36 -12.00 -10.81
CA LEU A 267 9.16 -12.43 -9.66
C LEU A 267 8.31 -13.15 -8.61
N ARG A 268 7.16 -12.61 -8.26
CA ARG A 268 6.23 -13.27 -7.31
C ARG A 268 5.84 -14.67 -7.76
N ARG A 269 5.55 -14.84 -9.05
CA ARG A 269 5.21 -16.16 -9.62
C ARG A 269 6.39 -17.14 -9.61
N LEU A 270 7.62 -16.65 -9.89
CA LEU A 270 8.82 -17.48 -9.93
C LEU A 270 9.30 -17.90 -8.53
N LEU A 271 9.19 -17.01 -7.56
CA LEU A 271 9.66 -17.26 -6.19
C LEU A 271 8.65 -18.08 -5.38
N GLY A 272 7.51 -18.42 -5.98
CA GLY A 272 6.39 -19.10 -5.32
C GLY A 272 5.95 -18.24 -4.15
N ALA A 273 4.73 -17.77 -4.11
CA ALA A 273 4.26 -17.00 -2.97
C ALA A 273 4.75 -17.70 -1.70
N VAL A 274 5.73 -17.11 -1.04
CA VAL A 274 6.22 -17.59 0.25
C VAL A 274 5.13 -17.27 1.25
N SER A 275 4.16 -18.17 1.27
CA SER A 275 3.04 -18.21 2.21
C SER A 275 3.49 -18.81 3.51
#